data_9a965f2e7202ca6c529d4ddd3feba9dc
#
_entry.id   9a965f2e7202ca6c529d4ddd3feba9dc
#
_cell.length_a   1.000
_cell.length_b   1.000
_cell.length_c   1.000
_cell.angle_alpha   90.00
_cell.angle_beta   90.00
_cell.angle_gamma   90.00
#
_symmetry.space_group_name_H-M   'P 1'
#
loop_
_entity.id
_entity.type
_entity.pdbx_description
1 polymer ?
#
loop_
_entity_poly.entity_id
_entity_poly.type
_entity_poly.pdbx_seq_one_letter_code
_entity_poly.pdbx_strand_id
1 'polypeptide(L)'
;YETAADVVVIEPGKDLQVDLENLEKALINHKDRRLKIGSFTACSNVTGVRTPYHAMARLMHEHGGVAFIDFAASAPYEAINMHPENPMEKLDAVMFSPHKFLGGPGSSGVLIFDSSLYHSKVPDQPGGGTVDWTNAWGEYKFIDNIEIREDGGTPGFLQAIKTALAIELKNQMNTEMMHEREKELVALAFRKLKKIKGIHILAENITDRLGIISFYADSIHYNMFVRLLSDRFGVQVRGGCACAGTYGHYLLNVSHDKSKRITDKINLGDLSEKPGWVRLSLHPTMKDKELRFILDAIEEIVKYHPVWKDDYIYDKHTNEFRHKLGTTHNGRIDSWFKLT
;
A
#
# COMPACT_ATOMS: atom_id res chain seq x y z
N TYR A 1 -8.48 -14.36 12.25
CA TYR A 1 -7.96 -13.71 13.49
C TYR A 1 -9.09 -13.39 14.48
N GLU A 2 -10.30 -13.07 14.02
CA GLU A 2 -11.46 -12.75 14.87
C GLU A 2 -11.84 -13.87 15.88
N THR A 3 -11.36 -15.10 15.67
CA THR A 3 -11.53 -16.20 16.62
C THR A 3 -10.44 -16.27 17.70
N ALA A 4 -9.33 -15.55 17.52
CA ALA A 4 -8.17 -15.59 18.42
C ALA A 4 -7.91 -14.24 19.12
N ALA A 5 -8.43 -13.13 18.59
CA ALA A 5 -8.23 -11.80 19.13
C ALA A 5 -9.45 -10.89 18.86
N ASP A 6 -9.69 -9.95 19.75
CA ASP A 6 -10.63 -8.87 19.49
C ASP A 6 -9.95 -7.82 18.61
N VAL A 7 -10.57 -7.49 17.48
CA VAL A 7 -10.06 -6.49 16.54
C VAL A 7 -10.79 -5.16 16.78
N VAL A 8 -10.02 -4.12 17.09
CA VAL A 8 -10.53 -2.77 17.29
C VAL A 8 -9.99 -1.88 16.17
N VAL A 9 -10.88 -1.36 15.34
CA VAL A 9 -10.51 -0.39 14.29
C VAL A 9 -10.48 1.01 14.91
N ILE A 10 -9.35 1.69 14.79
CA ILE A 10 -9.23 3.09 15.22
C ILE A 10 -9.78 3.97 14.10
N GLU A 11 -10.89 4.64 14.39
CA GLU A 11 -11.53 5.53 13.43
C GLU A 11 -10.66 6.79 13.21
N PRO A 12 -10.60 7.29 11.96
CA PRO A 12 -9.87 8.53 11.67
C PRO A 12 -10.56 9.74 12.32
N GLY A 13 -9.79 10.76 12.59
CA GLY A 13 -10.29 12.08 12.96
C GLY A 13 -11.06 12.76 11.82
N LYS A 14 -11.65 13.92 12.11
CA LYS A 14 -12.44 14.71 11.13
C LYS A 14 -11.62 15.14 9.91
N ASP A 15 -10.34 15.24 10.05
CA ASP A 15 -9.37 15.57 8.99
C ASP A 15 -8.90 14.35 8.19
N LEU A 16 -9.44 13.15 8.47
CA LEU A 16 -9.09 11.87 7.88
C LEU A 16 -7.66 11.39 8.22
N GLN A 17 -7.04 11.95 9.26
CA GLN A 17 -5.80 11.46 9.84
C GLN A 17 -6.08 10.49 11.02
N VAL A 18 -5.01 9.81 11.48
CA VAL A 18 -5.10 9.00 12.69
C VAL A 18 -5.40 9.89 13.89
N ASP A 19 -6.42 9.53 14.64
CA ASP A 19 -6.82 10.22 15.86
C ASP A 19 -6.18 9.52 17.06
N LEU A 20 -5.17 10.17 17.66
CA LEU A 20 -4.45 9.64 18.82
C LEU A 20 -5.36 9.55 20.07
N GLU A 21 -6.34 10.44 20.21
CA GLU A 21 -7.31 10.37 21.32
C GLU A 21 -8.20 9.11 21.19
N ASN A 22 -8.60 8.76 19.96
CA ASN A 22 -9.37 7.55 19.72
C ASN A 22 -8.53 6.29 20.00
N LEU A 23 -7.26 6.31 19.67
CA LEU A 23 -6.34 5.22 20.04
C LEU A 23 -6.21 5.09 21.56
N GLU A 24 -5.99 6.19 22.27
CA GLU A 24 -5.86 6.18 23.74
C GLU A 24 -7.15 5.69 24.42
N LYS A 25 -8.31 6.17 23.97
CA LYS A 25 -9.62 5.69 24.48
C LYS A 25 -9.79 4.19 24.27
N ALA A 26 -9.38 3.67 23.11
CA ALA A 26 -9.44 2.24 22.84
C ALA A 26 -8.52 1.45 23.79
N LEU A 27 -7.31 1.94 24.04
CA LEU A 27 -6.35 1.31 24.97
C LEU A 27 -6.88 1.32 26.42
N ILE A 28 -7.47 2.41 26.87
CA ILE A 28 -8.10 2.52 28.19
C ILE A 28 -9.26 1.52 28.32
N ASN A 29 -10.13 1.44 27.31
CA ASN A 29 -11.27 0.51 27.31
C ASN A 29 -10.86 -0.97 27.33
N HIS A 30 -9.65 -1.29 26.88
CA HIS A 30 -9.10 -2.62 26.85
C HIS A 30 -7.90 -2.82 27.80
N LYS A 31 -7.82 -2.01 28.87
CA LYS A 31 -6.71 -2.05 29.84
C LYS A 31 -6.46 -3.41 30.46
N ASP A 32 -7.54 -4.21 30.65
CA ASP A 32 -7.46 -5.54 31.28
C ASP A 32 -6.93 -6.63 30.33
N ARG A 33 -6.70 -6.31 29.05
CA ARG A 33 -6.14 -7.26 28.10
C ARG A 33 -4.64 -7.46 28.36
N ARG A 34 -4.24 -8.73 28.48
CA ARG A 34 -2.85 -9.11 28.74
C ARG A 34 -1.92 -8.72 27.59
N LEU A 35 -2.39 -8.88 26.36
CA LEU A 35 -1.65 -8.53 25.15
C LEU A 35 -2.44 -7.51 24.32
N LYS A 36 -1.78 -6.41 23.98
CA LYS A 36 -2.31 -5.38 23.08
C LYS A 36 -1.31 -5.17 21.96
N ILE A 37 -1.74 -5.33 20.72
CA ILE A 37 -0.91 -5.17 19.54
C ILE A 37 -1.49 -4.04 18.69
N GLY A 38 -0.75 -2.95 18.54
CA GLY A 38 -1.03 -1.90 17.57
C GLY A 38 -0.46 -2.29 16.21
N SER A 39 -1.34 -2.53 15.22
CA SER A 39 -0.93 -2.80 13.84
C SER A 39 -1.27 -1.58 13.00
N PHE A 40 -0.26 -0.78 12.67
CA PHE A 40 -0.43 0.54 12.07
C PHE A 40 0.35 0.65 10.75
N THR A 41 -0.14 1.49 9.84
CA THR A 41 0.63 1.87 8.66
C THR A 41 1.45 3.13 8.94
N ALA A 42 2.68 3.20 8.45
CA ALA A 42 3.49 4.42 8.50
C ALA A 42 2.99 5.49 7.52
N CYS A 43 2.37 5.06 6.42
CA CYS A 43 1.85 5.96 5.40
C CYS A 43 0.71 5.28 4.62
N SER A 44 -0.33 6.04 4.34
CA SER A 44 -1.44 5.54 3.54
C SER A 44 -1.02 5.28 2.09
N ASN A 45 -1.24 4.07 1.62
CA ASN A 45 -1.03 3.69 0.21
C ASN A 45 -2.07 4.30 -0.75
N VAL A 46 -3.07 4.99 -0.23
CA VAL A 46 -4.11 5.69 -0.99
C VAL A 46 -3.81 7.16 -1.12
N THR A 47 -3.59 7.82 0.01
CA THR A 47 -3.45 9.28 0.07
C THR A 47 -2.01 9.75 0.13
N GLY A 48 -1.07 8.88 0.46
CA GLY A 48 0.31 9.26 0.73
C GLY A 48 0.51 10.00 2.07
N VAL A 49 -0.55 10.15 2.85
CA VAL A 49 -0.49 10.83 4.16
C VAL A 49 0.23 9.96 5.16
N ARG A 50 1.21 10.54 5.84
CA ARG A 50 1.99 9.89 6.89
C ARG A 50 1.18 9.80 8.18
N THR A 51 1.42 8.76 8.95
CA THR A 51 0.85 8.63 10.30
C THR A 51 1.90 9.01 11.36
N PRO A 52 1.51 9.47 12.54
CA PRO A 52 2.44 9.77 13.62
C PRO A 52 2.82 8.48 14.37
N TYR A 53 3.40 7.50 13.66
CA TYR A 53 3.60 6.13 14.17
C TYR A 53 4.47 6.04 15.43
N HIS A 54 5.44 6.94 15.63
CA HIS A 54 6.21 7.01 16.86
C HIS A 54 5.37 7.45 18.06
N ALA A 55 4.49 8.45 17.88
CA ALA A 55 3.54 8.84 18.93
C ALA A 55 2.52 7.73 19.21
N MET A 56 2.09 7.00 18.18
CA MET A 56 1.22 5.83 18.33
C MET A 56 1.94 4.71 19.10
N ALA A 57 3.21 4.44 18.80
CA ALA A 57 4.03 3.46 19.51
C ALA A 57 4.18 3.85 21.00
N ARG A 58 4.42 5.13 21.29
CA ARG A 58 4.46 5.63 22.68
C ARG A 58 3.17 5.33 23.43
N LEU A 59 2.02 5.65 22.85
CA LEU A 59 0.72 5.34 23.48
C LEU A 59 0.56 3.85 23.73
N MET A 60 0.94 3.00 22.78
CA MET A 60 0.90 1.55 22.96
C MET A 60 1.75 1.13 24.17
N HIS A 61 3.00 1.62 24.30
CA HIS A 61 3.91 1.28 25.40
C HIS A 61 3.44 1.83 26.75
N GLU A 62 2.90 3.04 26.81
CA GLU A 62 2.31 3.64 28.01
C GLU A 62 1.16 2.79 28.56
N HIS A 63 0.49 2.03 27.69
CA HIS A 63 -0.61 1.12 28.05
C HIS A 63 -0.20 -0.37 28.03
N GLY A 64 1.10 -0.68 28.03
CA GLY A 64 1.64 -2.05 28.08
C GLY A 64 1.35 -2.88 26.84
N GLY A 65 1.25 -2.24 25.69
CA GLY A 65 1.12 -2.87 24.38
C GLY A 65 2.41 -2.84 23.58
N VAL A 66 2.37 -3.34 22.34
CA VAL A 66 3.47 -3.33 21.36
C VAL A 66 3.01 -2.70 20.06
N ALA A 67 3.92 -2.10 19.29
CA ALA A 67 3.62 -1.39 18.04
C ALA A 67 4.30 -2.05 16.84
N PHE A 68 3.51 -2.53 15.89
CA PHE A 68 3.91 -3.13 14.63
C PHE A 68 3.57 -2.16 13.50
N ILE A 69 4.58 -1.74 12.74
CA ILE A 69 4.41 -0.68 11.75
C ILE A 69 4.67 -1.19 10.33
N ASP A 70 3.66 -1.03 9.48
CA ASP A 70 3.74 -1.35 8.04
C ASP A 70 4.29 -0.14 7.26
N PHE A 71 5.51 -0.29 6.75
CA PHE A 71 6.19 0.67 5.90
C PHE A 71 6.06 0.36 4.40
N ALA A 72 5.17 -0.53 4.00
CA ALA A 72 5.08 -0.99 2.61
C ALA A 72 4.86 0.15 1.58
N ALA A 73 4.29 1.27 1.98
CA ALA A 73 4.11 2.43 1.10
C ALA A 73 5.26 3.43 1.18
N SER A 74 5.89 3.61 2.35
CA SER A 74 6.88 4.66 2.60
C SER A 74 8.34 4.19 2.59
N ALA A 75 8.60 2.92 2.87
CA ALA A 75 9.97 2.39 2.92
C ALA A 75 10.85 2.71 1.68
N PRO A 76 10.32 2.77 0.44
CA PRO A 76 11.12 3.16 -0.71
C PRO A 76 11.66 4.60 -0.65
N TYR A 77 11.04 5.47 0.14
CA TYR A 77 11.26 6.93 0.10
C TYR A 77 11.77 7.51 1.41
N GLU A 78 11.57 6.84 2.54
CA GLU A 78 11.83 7.36 3.88
C GLU A 78 12.83 6.49 4.64
N ALA A 79 13.59 7.12 5.54
CA ALA A 79 14.39 6.39 6.51
C ALA A 79 13.46 5.76 7.57
N ILE A 80 13.80 4.55 8.01
CA ILE A 80 13.09 3.85 9.09
C ILE A 80 14.01 3.87 10.32
N ASN A 81 13.53 4.45 11.41
CA ASN A 81 14.20 4.43 12.69
C ASN A 81 13.38 3.63 13.72
N MET A 82 13.84 2.41 14.04
CA MET A 82 13.18 1.57 15.03
C MET A 82 13.51 1.97 16.48
N HIS A 83 14.61 2.68 16.69
CA HIS A 83 15.14 3.03 18.02
C HIS A 83 15.39 4.54 18.10
N PRO A 84 14.33 5.37 18.18
CA PRO A 84 14.47 6.81 18.37
C PRO A 84 15.05 7.13 19.76
N GLU A 85 15.41 8.40 19.98
CA GLU A 85 15.97 8.86 21.26
C GLU A 85 15.04 8.61 22.46
N ASN A 86 13.73 8.76 22.26
CA ASN A 86 12.73 8.41 23.26
C ASN A 86 12.44 6.89 23.21
N PRO A 87 12.83 6.11 24.22
CA PRO A 87 12.63 4.65 24.22
C PRO A 87 11.15 4.23 24.15
N MET A 88 10.22 5.09 24.61
CA MET A 88 8.78 4.83 24.53
C MET A 88 8.25 4.94 23.10
N GLU A 89 9.01 5.48 22.18
CA GLU A 89 8.67 5.64 20.76
C GLU A 89 9.31 4.57 19.85
N LYS A 90 9.98 3.57 20.44
CA LYS A 90 10.57 2.45 19.69
C LYS A 90 9.50 1.71 18.89
N LEU A 91 9.91 1.04 17.81
CA LEU A 91 9.04 0.19 17.04
C LEU A 91 9.38 -1.27 17.33
N ASP A 92 8.39 -2.05 17.75
CA ASP A 92 8.61 -3.44 18.15
C ASP A 92 8.71 -4.38 16.95
N ALA A 93 8.01 -4.05 15.86
CA ALA A 93 8.20 -4.69 14.58
C ALA A 93 7.95 -3.71 13.43
N VAL A 94 8.69 -3.91 12.34
CA VAL A 94 8.47 -3.21 11.07
C VAL A 94 8.44 -4.19 9.93
N MET A 95 7.57 -3.93 8.96
CA MET A 95 7.44 -4.74 7.77
C MET A 95 7.40 -3.87 6.52
N PHE A 96 8.06 -4.32 5.46
CA PHE A 96 8.03 -3.61 4.19
C PHE A 96 8.29 -4.54 3.00
N SER A 97 8.04 -4.02 1.81
CA SER A 97 8.07 -4.76 0.55
C SER A 97 9.13 -4.18 -0.39
N PRO A 98 10.37 -4.68 -0.39
CA PRO A 98 11.44 -4.16 -1.23
C PRO A 98 11.16 -4.22 -2.73
N HIS A 99 10.21 -5.06 -3.19
CA HIS A 99 9.78 -5.07 -4.58
C HIS A 99 9.15 -3.75 -5.07
N LYS A 100 8.81 -2.84 -4.12
CA LYS A 100 8.33 -1.48 -4.42
C LYS A 100 9.46 -0.46 -4.55
N PHE A 101 10.69 -0.81 -4.19
CA PHE A 101 11.86 0.05 -4.34
C PHE A 101 12.29 0.06 -5.81
N LEU A 102 12.98 1.11 -6.22
CA LEU A 102 13.62 1.15 -7.54
C LEU A 102 14.61 -0.02 -7.65
N GLY A 103 14.49 -0.80 -8.73
CA GLY A 103 15.30 -2.02 -8.92
C GLY A 103 14.85 -3.23 -8.08
N GLY A 104 13.83 -3.09 -7.23
CA GLY A 104 13.38 -4.12 -6.30
C GLY A 104 12.47 -5.26 -6.79
N PRO A 105 11.76 -5.18 -7.95
CA PRO A 105 10.87 -6.26 -8.37
C PRO A 105 11.55 -7.65 -8.35
N GLY A 106 10.91 -8.63 -7.70
CA GLY A 106 11.45 -9.97 -7.49
C GLY A 106 12.25 -10.15 -6.19
N SER A 107 12.34 -9.12 -5.33
CA SER A 107 12.92 -9.22 -3.99
C SER A 107 11.97 -9.89 -2.99
N SER A 108 12.51 -10.39 -1.88
CA SER A 108 11.73 -10.88 -0.74
C SER A 108 11.12 -9.73 0.05
N GLY A 109 10.01 -9.97 0.76
CA GLY A 109 9.52 -9.11 1.83
C GLY A 109 10.48 -9.11 3.02
N VAL A 110 10.40 -8.07 3.84
CA VAL A 110 11.22 -7.93 5.05
C VAL A 110 10.33 -7.73 6.27
N LEU A 111 10.61 -8.49 7.32
CA LEU A 111 10.07 -8.33 8.66
C LEU A 111 11.25 -8.22 9.63
N ILE A 112 11.29 -7.14 10.39
CA ILE A 112 12.27 -6.92 11.48
C ILE A 112 11.47 -6.73 12.75
N PHE A 113 11.81 -7.45 13.81
CA PHE A 113 11.08 -7.38 15.08
C PHE A 113 12.00 -7.59 16.29
N ASP A 114 11.54 -7.15 17.46
CA ASP A 114 12.19 -7.42 18.73
C ASP A 114 12.08 -8.91 19.05
N SER A 115 13.22 -9.60 19.10
CA SER A 115 13.29 -11.05 19.34
C SER A 115 12.64 -11.49 20.65
N SER A 116 12.52 -10.59 21.63
CA SER A 116 11.83 -10.86 22.89
C SER A 116 10.32 -11.15 22.73
N LEU A 117 9.75 -10.79 21.59
CA LEU A 117 8.34 -11.07 21.28
C LEU A 117 8.12 -12.49 20.76
N TYR A 118 9.18 -13.19 20.34
CA TYR A 118 9.08 -14.51 19.74
C TYR A 118 9.44 -15.61 20.75
N HIS A 119 8.44 -16.39 21.14
CA HIS A 119 8.60 -17.42 22.16
C HIS A 119 8.44 -18.85 21.64
N SER A 120 8.01 -19.02 20.36
CA SER A 120 7.83 -20.35 19.78
C SER A 120 9.19 -21.05 19.59
N LYS A 121 9.23 -22.33 20.01
CA LYS A 121 10.37 -23.20 19.75
C LYS A 121 10.23 -24.02 18.48
N VAL A 122 9.01 -24.06 17.95
CA VAL A 122 8.66 -24.75 16.73
C VAL A 122 8.38 -23.69 15.66
N PRO A 123 9.00 -23.76 14.49
CA PRO A 123 8.75 -22.78 13.42
C PRO A 123 7.33 -22.91 12.89
N ASP A 124 6.81 -21.81 12.34
CA ASP A 124 5.48 -21.78 11.69
C ASP A 124 5.48 -22.67 10.42
N GLN A 125 6.58 -22.68 9.70
CA GLN A 125 6.78 -23.49 8.48
C GLN A 125 8.03 -24.36 8.59
N PRO A 126 7.95 -25.54 9.26
CA PRO A 126 9.09 -26.43 9.39
C PRO A 126 9.53 -26.99 8.02
N GLY A 127 10.85 -27.12 7.82
CA GLY A 127 11.42 -27.62 6.57
C GLY A 127 12.89 -27.93 6.67
N GLY A 128 13.53 -28.24 5.55
CA GLY A 128 14.97 -28.46 5.48
C GLY A 128 15.73 -27.23 5.95
N GLY A 129 16.79 -27.42 6.74
CA GLY A 129 17.60 -26.33 7.28
C GLY A 129 17.11 -25.75 8.60
N THR A 130 15.93 -26.16 9.11
CA THR A 130 15.36 -25.62 10.36
C THR A 130 15.69 -26.42 11.61
N VAL A 131 16.33 -27.58 11.46
CA VAL A 131 16.68 -28.51 12.54
C VAL A 131 18.18 -28.72 12.65
N ASP A 132 18.69 -28.90 13.86
CA ASP A 132 20.04 -29.40 14.11
C ASP A 132 20.15 -30.88 13.75
N TRP A 133 19.14 -31.66 14.09
CA TRP A 133 19.07 -33.08 13.79
C TRP A 133 17.65 -33.64 13.88
N THR A 134 17.42 -34.74 13.19
CA THR A 134 16.24 -35.62 13.32
C THR A 134 16.69 -37.08 13.33
N ASN A 135 15.82 -37.99 13.80
CA ASN A 135 16.09 -39.41 13.76
C ASN A 135 14.85 -40.23 13.35
N ALA A 136 15.06 -41.53 13.15
CA ALA A 136 14.02 -42.47 12.70
C ALA A 136 12.94 -42.77 13.78
N TRP A 137 13.14 -42.37 15.00
CA TRP A 137 12.20 -42.63 16.11
C TRP A 137 11.31 -41.42 16.42
N GLY A 138 11.34 -40.36 15.57
CA GLY A 138 10.47 -39.21 15.71
C GLY A 138 11.02 -38.12 16.66
N GLU A 139 12.27 -38.22 17.03
CA GLU A 139 12.94 -37.18 17.81
C GLU A 139 13.60 -36.16 16.88
N TYR A 140 13.62 -34.90 17.31
CA TYR A 140 14.22 -33.80 16.57
C TYR A 140 14.63 -32.66 17.49
N LYS A 141 15.52 -31.82 17.01
CA LYS A 141 15.87 -30.56 17.64
C LYS A 141 15.89 -29.43 16.60
N PHE A 142 15.03 -28.45 16.79
CA PHE A 142 15.08 -27.22 15.96
C PHE A 142 16.26 -26.35 16.35
N ILE A 143 16.76 -25.59 15.37
CA ILE A 143 17.84 -24.62 15.53
C ILE A 143 17.38 -23.50 16.47
N ASP A 144 18.26 -23.04 17.38
CA ASP A 144 17.92 -22.00 18.36
C ASP A 144 17.83 -20.61 17.73
N ASN A 145 18.58 -20.33 16.66
CA ASN A 145 18.52 -19.06 15.93
C ASN A 145 17.15 -18.93 15.24
N ILE A 146 16.42 -17.87 15.60
CA ILE A 146 15.05 -17.60 15.10
C ILE A 146 15.02 -17.44 13.58
N GLU A 147 15.93 -16.66 13.02
CA GLU A 147 15.97 -16.35 11.59
C GLU A 147 16.18 -17.63 10.76
N ILE A 148 17.10 -18.49 11.17
CA ILE A 148 17.38 -19.77 10.48
C ILE A 148 16.21 -20.73 10.68
N ARG A 149 15.67 -20.81 11.88
CA ARG A 149 14.57 -21.72 12.22
C ARG A 149 13.28 -21.40 11.43
N GLU A 150 13.01 -20.11 11.15
CA GLU A 150 11.82 -19.67 10.41
C GLU A 150 12.02 -19.67 8.89
N ASP A 151 13.23 -19.94 8.38
CA ASP A 151 13.54 -19.98 6.96
C ASP A 151 13.63 -21.42 6.45
N GLY A 152 12.49 -22.12 6.42
CA GLY A 152 12.41 -23.54 6.02
C GLY A 152 12.53 -23.75 4.52
N GLY A 153 13.44 -24.65 4.13
CA GLY A 153 13.70 -25.03 2.75
C GLY A 153 14.94 -24.34 2.16
N THR A 154 15.04 -24.28 0.84
CA THR A 154 16.15 -23.59 0.18
C THR A 154 15.96 -22.07 0.28
N PRO A 155 16.90 -21.33 0.91
CA PRO A 155 16.78 -19.87 1.01
C PRO A 155 16.72 -19.17 -0.33
N GLY A 156 15.94 -18.09 -0.37
CA GLY A 156 15.81 -17.24 -1.55
C GLY A 156 17.02 -16.31 -1.74
N PHE A 157 18.19 -16.86 -2.06
CA PHE A 157 19.46 -16.11 -2.14
C PHE A 157 19.38 -14.90 -3.07
N LEU A 158 18.88 -15.10 -4.29
CA LEU A 158 18.80 -14.03 -5.29
C LEU A 158 17.82 -12.94 -4.86
N GLN A 159 16.74 -13.33 -4.21
CA GLN A 159 15.74 -12.40 -3.65
C GLN A 159 16.32 -11.56 -2.52
N ALA A 160 17.11 -12.19 -1.64
CA ALA A 160 17.79 -11.49 -0.53
C ALA A 160 18.86 -10.53 -1.05
N ILE A 161 19.69 -10.95 -2.01
CA ILE A 161 20.70 -10.09 -2.67
C ILE A 161 20.00 -8.91 -3.35
N LYS A 162 18.89 -9.15 -4.03
CA LYS A 162 18.12 -8.10 -4.70
C LYS A 162 17.51 -7.10 -3.71
N THR A 163 17.05 -7.58 -2.56
CA THR A 163 16.60 -6.74 -1.44
C THR A 163 17.71 -5.81 -0.99
N ALA A 164 18.91 -6.34 -0.73
CA ALA A 164 20.06 -5.56 -0.29
C ALA A 164 20.47 -4.50 -1.34
N LEU A 165 20.53 -4.88 -2.61
CA LEU A 165 20.86 -3.96 -3.70
C LEU A 165 19.82 -2.83 -3.86
N ALA A 166 18.53 -3.13 -3.69
CA ALA A 166 17.48 -2.12 -3.77
C ALA A 166 17.53 -1.13 -2.58
N ILE A 167 17.86 -1.61 -1.39
CA ILE A 167 18.09 -0.76 -0.20
C ILE A 167 19.33 0.12 -0.41
N GLU A 168 20.42 -0.45 -0.91
CA GLU A 168 21.65 0.29 -1.18
C GLU A 168 21.41 1.38 -2.23
N LEU A 169 20.70 1.08 -3.31
CA LEU A 169 20.34 2.08 -4.32
C LEU A 169 19.51 3.23 -3.70
N LYS A 170 18.54 2.92 -2.83
CA LYS A 170 17.79 3.94 -2.08
C LYS A 170 18.71 4.83 -1.26
N ASN A 171 19.68 4.24 -0.53
CA ASN A 171 20.63 5.00 0.29
C ASN A 171 21.47 5.94 -0.57
N GLN A 172 21.95 5.48 -1.75
CA GLN A 172 22.70 6.29 -2.70
C GLN A 172 21.87 7.44 -3.30
N MET A 173 20.55 7.25 -3.44
CA MET A 173 19.65 8.32 -3.92
C MET A 173 19.44 9.44 -2.89
N ASN A 174 19.81 9.26 -1.64
CA ASN A 174 19.64 10.19 -0.53
C ASN A 174 18.16 10.52 -0.23
N THR A 175 17.65 9.99 0.88
CA THR A 175 16.24 10.12 1.24
C THR A 175 15.77 11.57 1.48
N GLU A 176 16.66 12.46 1.93
CA GLU A 176 16.33 13.89 2.10
C GLU A 176 16.11 14.58 0.75
N MET A 177 17.01 14.36 -0.21
CA MET A 177 16.86 14.88 -1.57
C MET A 177 15.63 14.32 -2.26
N MET A 178 15.36 13.04 -2.07
CA MET A 178 14.14 12.40 -2.60
C MET A 178 12.88 13.07 -2.03
N HIS A 179 12.86 13.35 -0.74
CA HIS A 179 11.73 13.98 -0.06
C HIS A 179 11.49 15.41 -0.55
N GLU A 180 12.56 16.24 -0.69
CA GLU A 180 12.41 17.58 -1.23
C GLU A 180 11.88 17.56 -2.67
N ARG A 181 12.43 16.66 -3.51
CA ARG A 181 11.93 16.52 -4.89
C ARG A 181 10.47 16.06 -4.93
N GLU A 182 10.08 15.16 -4.07
CA GLU A 182 8.71 14.66 -3.96
C GLU A 182 7.73 15.77 -3.59
N LYS A 183 8.10 16.63 -2.63
CA LYS A 183 7.30 17.82 -2.26
C LYS A 183 7.07 18.75 -3.47
N GLU A 184 8.10 19.01 -4.29
CA GLU A 184 7.96 19.82 -5.51
C GLU A 184 6.95 19.21 -6.48
N LEU A 185 7.06 17.90 -6.74
CA LEU A 185 6.16 17.17 -7.63
C LEU A 185 4.72 17.18 -7.11
N VAL A 186 4.52 16.92 -5.82
CA VAL A 186 3.19 16.96 -5.17
C VAL A 186 2.60 18.36 -5.29
N ALA A 187 3.36 19.42 -5.00
CA ALA A 187 2.90 20.79 -5.11
C ALA A 187 2.51 21.16 -6.55
N LEU A 188 3.28 20.70 -7.55
CA LEU A 188 2.95 20.88 -8.97
C LEU A 188 1.65 20.18 -9.35
N ALA A 189 1.50 18.91 -8.93
CA ALA A 189 0.31 18.10 -9.20
C ALA A 189 -0.95 18.73 -8.56
N PHE A 190 -0.89 19.12 -7.29
CA PHE A 190 -2.01 19.75 -6.60
C PHE A 190 -2.45 21.06 -7.25
N ARG A 191 -1.50 21.92 -7.62
CA ARG A 191 -1.80 23.21 -8.31
C ARG A 191 -2.55 23.00 -9.62
N LYS A 192 -2.27 21.93 -10.37
CA LYS A 192 -2.94 21.67 -11.65
C LYS A 192 -4.26 20.92 -11.42
N LEU A 193 -4.27 19.85 -10.63
CA LEU A 193 -5.45 19.02 -10.41
C LEU A 193 -6.62 19.81 -9.78
N LYS A 194 -6.34 20.70 -8.82
CA LYS A 194 -7.36 21.57 -8.22
C LYS A 194 -8.04 22.53 -9.20
N LYS A 195 -7.43 22.79 -10.35
CA LYS A 195 -8.01 23.65 -11.40
C LYS A 195 -8.88 22.89 -12.39
N ILE A 196 -8.76 21.57 -12.43
CA ILE A 196 -9.53 20.73 -13.36
C ILE A 196 -10.92 20.52 -12.75
N LYS A 197 -11.93 21.14 -13.33
CA LYS A 197 -13.31 21.02 -12.87
C LYS A 197 -13.77 19.57 -12.92
N GLY A 198 -14.38 19.08 -11.84
CA GLY A 198 -14.87 17.72 -11.72
C GLY A 198 -13.83 16.69 -11.28
N ILE A 199 -12.60 17.10 -10.96
CA ILE A 199 -11.61 16.26 -10.27
C ILE A 199 -11.67 16.53 -8.76
N HIS A 200 -11.70 15.45 -7.97
CA HIS A 200 -11.73 15.48 -6.52
C HIS A 200 -10.56 14.67 -5.96
N ILE A 201 -9.62 15.36 -5.31
CA ILE A 201 -8.45 14.73 -4.68
C ILE A 201 -8.85 14.18 -3.32
N LEU A 202 -8.51 12.90 -3.04
CA LEU A 202 -8.77 12.33 -1.72
C LEU A 202 -7.83 12.92 -0.67
N ALA A 203 -8.40 13.28 0.49
CA ALA A 203 -7.72 14.01 1.56
C ALA A 203 -7.03 15.30 1.06
N GLU A 204 -7.71 16.10 0.26
CA GLU A 204 -7.20 17.30 -0.41
C GLU A 204 -6.67 18.36 0.57
N ASN A 205 -7.15 18.35 1.80
CA ASN A 205 -6.73 19.25 2.87
C ASN A 205 -5.29 18.99 3.35
N ILE A 206 -4.72 17.79 3.08
CA ILE A 206 -3.38 17.42 3.53
C ILE A 206 -2.45 17.38 2.32
N THR A 207 -1.56 18.36 2.23
CA THR A 207 -0.59 18.48 1.12
C THR A 207 0.79 17.95 1.48
N ASP A 208 1.12 17.83 2.77
CA ASP A 208 2.34 17.15 3.22
C ASP A 208 2.11 15.63 3.19
N ARG A 209 2.51 15.02 2.08
CA ARG A 209 2.35 13.59 1.80
C ARG A 209 3.44 13.08 0.89
N LEU A 210 3.58 11.75 0.81
CA LEU A 210 4.37 11.11 -0.23
C LEU A 210 3.75 11.37 -1.61
N GLY A 211 4.50 11.11 -2.67
CA GLY A 211 4.09 11.26 -4.07
C GLY A 211 2.93 10.35 -4.50
N ILE A 212 1.99 10.07 -3.61
CA ILE A 212 0.81 9.26 -3.84
C ILE A 212 -0.42 10.17 -3.82
N ILE A 213 -1.06 10.31 -4.97
CA ILE A 213 -2.25 11.16 -5.13
C ILE A 213 -3.38 10.31 -5.71
N SER A 214 -4.42 10.13 -4.93
CA SER A 214 -5.65 9.48 -5.39
C SER A 214 -6.73 10.52 -5.65
N PHE A 215 -7.46 10.34 -6.74
CA PHE A 215 -8.56 11.22 -7.12
C PHE A 215 -9.67 10.44 -7.80
N TYR A 216 -10.87 10.99 -7.83
CA TYR A 216 -11.95 10.55 -8.69
C TYR A 216 -12.45 11.70 -9.54
N ALA A 217 -13.15 11.38 -10.61
CA ALA A 217 -13.74 12.38 -11.51
C ALA A 217 -15.25 12.23 -11.52
N ASP A 218 -15.98 13.36 -11.63
CA ASP A 218 -17.41 13.35 -11.80
C ASP A 218 -17.77 12.62 -13.11
N SER A 219 -18.78 11.75 -13.03
CA SER A 219 -19.34 11.06 -14.21
C SER A 219 -18.37 10.19 -15.01
N ILE A 220 -17.15 9.95 -14.53
CA ILE A 220 -16.18 9.06 -15.18
C ILE A 220 -15.85 7.91 -14.24
N HIS A 221 -16.17 6.70 -14.64
CA HIS A 221 -15.80 5.50 -13.91
C HIS A 221 -14.27 5.40 -13.81
N TYR A 222 -13.72 5.11 -12.63
CA TYR A 222 -12.27 5.09 -12.39
C TYR A 222 -11.51 4.15 -13.35
N ASN A 223 -12.06 2.97 -13.67
CA ASN A 223 -11.43 2.06 -14.64
C ASN A 223 -11.51 2.58 -16.08
N MET A 224 -12.54 3.34 -16.45
CA MET A 224 -12.56 4.05 -17.72
C MET A 224 -11.45 5.11 -17.77
N PHE A 225 -11.28 5.85 -16.69
CA PHE A 225 -10.22 6.86 -16.59
C PHE A 225 -8.82 6.22 -16.75
N VAL A 226 -8.56 5.11 -16.02
CA VAL A 226 -7.33 4.33 -16.13
C VAL A 226 -7.12 3.84 -17.57
N ARG A 227 -8.17 3.34 -18.20
CA ARG A 227 -8.08 2.82 -19.56
C ARG A 227 -7.77 3.91 -20.58
N LEU A 228 -8.39 5.08 -20.45
CA LEU A 228 -8.13 6.23 -21.31
C LEU A 228 -6.70 6.77 -21.14
N LEU A 229 -6.19 6.85 -19.89
CA LEU A 229 -4.78 7.23 -19.64
C LEU A 229 -3.82 6.26 -20.33
N SER A 230 -4.08 4.95 -20.23
CA SER A 230 -3.22 3.93 -20.84
C SER A 230 -3.28 3.97 -22.35
N ASP A 231 -4.50 3.92 -22.94
CA ASP A 231 -4.66 3.71 -24.39
C ASP A 231 -4.32 4.95 -25.20
N ARG A 232 -4.65 6.16 -24.69
CA ARG A 232 -4.47 7.40 -25.46
C ARG A 232 -3.19 8.14 -25.17
N PHE A 233 -2.63 7.95 -23.95
CA PHE A 233 -1.48 8.72 -23.50
C PHE A 233 -0.28 7.85 -23.07
N GLY A 234 -0.42 6.52 -23.02
CA GLY A 234 0.62 5.61 -22.56
C GLY A 234 0.95 5.77 -21.07
N VAL A 235 0.05 6.36 -20.28
CA VAL A 235 0.23 6.59 -18.85
C VAL A 235 -0.43 5.47 -18.06
N GLN A 236 0.38 4.73 -17.30
CA GLN A 236 -0.12 3.64 -16.45
C GLN A 236 -0.38 4.14 -15.04
N VAL A 237 -1.60 3.95 -14.56
CA VAL A 237 -2.04 4.27 -13.21
C VAL A 237 -2.86 3.11 -12.63
N ARG A 238 -3.12 3.14 -11.34
CA ARG A 238 -3.96 2.12 -10.69
C ARG A 238 -5.36 2.65 -10.44
N GLY A 239 -6.38 1.87 -10.84
CA GLY A 239 -7.78 2.10 -10.49
C GLY A 239 -8.29 1.18 -9.38
N GLY A 240 -9.34 1.59 -8.68
CA GLY A 240 -10.04 0.80 -7.66
C GLY A 240 -9.71 1.20 -6.22
N CYS A 241 -10.08 0.34 -5.27
CA CYS A 241 -9.93 0.62 -3.82
C CYS A 241 -8.50 0.45 -3.29
N ALA A 242 -7.53 0.02 -4.11
CA ALA A 242 -6.11 -0.07 -3.77
C ALA A 242 -5.80 -0.81 -2.44
N CYS A 243 -6.51 -1.91 -2.13
CA CYS A 243 -6.38 -2.70 -0.89
C CYS A 243 -6.71 -1.93 0.40
N ALA A 244 -7.55 -0.89 0.34
CA ALA A 244 -7.92 -0.03 1.45
C ALA A 244 -9.45 0.15 1.53
N GLY A 245 -10.21 -0.96 1.53
CA GLY A 245 -11.67 -0.93 1.50
C GLY A 245 -12.28 -0.17 2.68
N THR A 246 -11.83 -0.45 3.90
CA THR A 246 -12.33 0.21 5.12
C THR A 246 -12.05 1.72 5.06
N TYR A 247 -10.80 2.10 4.83
CA TYR A 247 -10.44 3.52 4.73
C TYR A 247 -11.14 4.21 3.55
N GLY A 248 -11.37 3.50 2.45
CA GLY A 248 -12.13 3.98 1.31
C GLY A 248 -13.58 4.37 1.64
N HIS A 249 -14.21 3.72 2.62
CA HIS A 249 -15.55 4.11 3.08
C HIS A 249 -15.54 5.50 3.70
N TYR A 250 -14.52 5.81 4.52
CA TYR A 250 -14.35 7.16 5.08
C TYR A 250 -14.02 8.19 4.00
N LEU A 251 -13.06 7.88 3.11
CA LEU A 251 -12.61 8.79 2.05
C LEU A 251 -13.71 9.15 1.04
N LEU A 252 -14.62 8.22 0.76
CA LEU A 252 -15.73 8.40 -0.20
C LEU A 252 -17.08 8.63 0.48
N ASN A 253 -17.08 8.78 1.81
CA ASN A 253 -18.28 8.97 2.62
C ASN A 253 -19.38 7.94 2.28
N VAL A 254 -19.02 6.65 2.29
CA VAL A 254 -19.92 5.54 1.99
C VAL A 254 -20.66 5.15 3.26
N SER A 255 -21.98 5.38 3.30
CA SER A 255 -22.83 4.96 4.41
C SER A 255 -22.97 3.45 4.50
N HIS A 256 -23.37 2.91 5.66
CA HIS A 256 -23.60 1.48 5.86
C HIS A 256 -24.61 0.91 4.85
N ASP A 257 -25.74 1.59 4.61
CA ASP A 257 -26.77 1.13 3.68
C ASP A 257 -26.25 1.12 2.23
N LYS A 258 -25.47 2.14 1.86
CA LYS A 258 -24.81 2.17 0.54
C LYS A 258 -23.81 1.04 0.41
N SER A 259 -23.01 0.78 1.44
CA SER A 259 -22.05 -0.32 1.47
C SER A 259 -22.75 -1.66 1.30
N LYS A 260 -23.84 -1.90 2.05
CA LYS A 260 -24.64 -3.14 1.95
C LYS A 260 -25.18 -3.34 0.53
N ARG A 261 -25.78 -2.33 -0.09
CA ARG A 261 -26.27 -2.40 -1.47
C ARG A 261 -25.15 -2.74 -2.46
N ILE A 262 -23.97 -2.15 -2.28
CA ILE A 262 -22.80 -2.43 -3.13
C ILE A 262 -22.35 -3.88 -2.96
N THR A 263 -22.23 -4.36 -1.72
CA THR A 263 -21.80 -5.75 -1.45
C THR A 263 -22.81 -6.76 -1.94
N ASP A 264 -24.11 -6.49 -1.83
CA ASP A 264 -25.16 -7.35 -2.37
C ASP A 264 -25.03 -7.50 -3.90
N LYS A 265 -24.75 -6.41 -4.63
CA LYS A 265 -24.45 -6.47 -6.07
C LYS A 265 -23.18 -7.24 -6.39
N ILE A 266 -22.11 -7.02 -5.63
CA ILE A 266 -20.83 -7.73 -5.80
C ILE A 266 -21.05 -9.25 -5.63
N ASN A 267 -21.84 -9.67 -4.65
CA ASN A 267 -22.17 -11.07 -4.42
C ASN A 267 -22.96 -11.71 -5.56
N LEU A 268 -23.66 -10.91 -6.36
CA LEU A 268 -24.33 -11.32 -7.58
C LEU A 268 -23.45 -11.21 -8.85
N GLY A 269 -22.16 -10.91 -8.67
CA GLY A 269 -21.20 -10.75 -9.77
C GLY A 269 -21.33 -9.41 -10.53
N ASP A 270 -22.03 -8.42 -9.99
CA ASP A 270 -22.16 -7.08 -10.59
C ASP A 270 -21.23 -6.09 -9.84
N LEU A 271 -20.13 -5.72 -10.47
CA LEU A 271 -19.12 -4.81 -9.93
C LEU A 271 -19.31 -3.35 -10.34
N SER A 272 -20.42 -3.02 -11.01
CA SER A 272 -20.64 -1.68 -11.61
C SER A 272 -20.70 -0.53 -10.58
N GLU A 273 -21.15 -0.82 -9.35
CA GLU A 273 -21.20 0.16 -8.27
C GLU A 273 -20.03 0.05 -7.29
N LYS A 274 -19.05 -0.84 -7.58
CA LYS A 274 -17.87 -0.97 -6.71
C LYS A 274 -17.12 0.37 -6.66
N PRO A 275 -16.95 0.96 -5.47
CA PRO A 275 -16.29 2.25 -5.35
C PRO A 275 -14.80 2.14 -5.68
N GLY A 276 -14.22 3.24 -6.12
CA GLY A 276 -12.80 3.30 -6.41
C GLY A 276 -12.37 4.70 -6.85
N TRP A 277 -11.09 4.84 -7.01
CA TRP A 277 -10.40 6.06 -7.42
C TRP A 277 -9.29 5.73 -8.41
N VAL A 278 -8.72 6.75 -9.03
CA VAL A 278 -7.49 6.68 -9.81
C VAL A 278 -6.35 7.09 -8.91
N ARG A 279 -5.30 6.26 -8.80
CA ARG A 279 -4.11 6.54 -8.02
C ARG A 279 -2.92 6.84 -8.92
N LEU A 280 -2.44 8.07 -8.84
CA LEU A 280 -1.20 8.53 -9.44
C LEU A 280 -0.07 8.37 -8.40
N SER A 281 1.03 7.73 -8.81
CA SER A 281 2.24 7.59 -7.99
C SER A 281 3.37 8.34 -8.66
N LEU A 282 3.91 9.35 -7.98
CA LEU A 282 5.01 10.17 -8.44
C LEU A 282 6.31 9.61 -7.87
N HIS A 283 7.33 9.50 -8.69
CA HIS A 283 8.64 9.06 -8.23
C HIS A 283 9.63 10.24 -8.29
N PRO A 284 10.55 10.39 -7.31
CA PRO A 284 11.50 11.53 -7.29
C PRO A 284 12.38 11.68 -8.54
N THR A 285 12.59 10.60 -9.30
CA THR A 285 13.30 10.66 -10.58
C THR A 285 12.50 11.28 -11.73
N MET A 286 11.19 11.49 -11.53
CA MET A 286 10.31 12.05 -12.57
C MET A 286 10.67 13.50 -12.86
N LYS A 287 10.71 13.86 -14.15
CA LYS A 287 10.94 15.24 -14.60
C LYS A 287 9.64 16.03 -14.60
N ASP A 288 9.73 17.33 -14.38
CA ASP A 288 8.55 18.22 -14.42
C ASP A 288 7.76 18.10 -15.73
N LYS A 289 8.45 17.96 -16.87
CA LYS A 289 7.79 17.79 -18.17
C LYS A 289 6.95 16.53 -18.26
N GLU A 290 7.39 15.44 -17.62
CA GLU A 290 6.65 14.16 -17.58
C GLU A 290 5.40 14.31 -16.73
N LEU A 291 5.54 14.94 -15.56
CA LEU A 291 4.38 15.21 -14.70
C LEU A 291 3.38 16.16 -15.38
N ARG A 292 3.86 17.23 -16.04
CA ARG A 292 2.97 18.15 -16.79
C ARG A 292 2.20 17.42 -17.87
N PHE A 293 2.86 16.56 -18.65
CA PHE A 293 2.20 15.72 -19.65
C PHE A 293 1.10 14.86 -19.05
N ILE A 294 1.36 14.21 -17.91
CA ILE A 294 0.35 13.39 -17.22
C ILE A 294 -0.84 14.25 -16.75
N LEU A 295 -0.57 15.43 -16.20
CA LEU A 295 -1.63 16.33 -15.72
C LEU A 295 -2.45 16.93 -16.87
N ASP A 296 -1.84 17.22 -18.00
CA ASP A 296 -2.54 17.65 -19.21
C ASP A 296 -3.39 16.52 -19.79
N ALA A 297 -2.88 15.28 -19.79
CA ALA A 297 -3.66 14.10 -20.18
C ALA A 297 -4.91 13.90 -19.29
N ILE A 298 -4.79 14.11 -17.98
CA ILE A 298 -5.93 14.07 -17.05
C ILE A 298 -6.97 15.14 -17.42
N GLU A 299 -6.54 16.36 -17.71
CA GLU A 299 -7.44 17.45 -18.13
C GLU A 299 -8.14 17.15 -19.47
N GLU A 300 -7.41 16.61 -20.44
CA GLU A 300 -7.97 16.19 -21.72
C GLU A 300 -9.02 15.08 -21.57
N ILE A 301 -8.76 14.09 -20.71
CA ILE A 301 -9.73 13.01 -20.45
C ILE A 301 -11.03 13.59 -19.89
N VAL A 302 -10.95 14.48 -18.90
CA VAL A 302 -12.14 15.11 -18.33
C VAL A 302 -12.93 15.86 -19.43
N LYS A 303 -12.22 16.56 -20.31
CA LYS A 303 -12.82 17.34 -21.42
C LYS A 303 -13.45 16.46 -22.50
N TYR A 304 -12.77 15.41 -22.93
CA TYR A 304 -13.14 14.63 -24.11
C TYR A 304 -13.81 13.29 -23.80
N HIS A 305 -13.85 12.88 -22.52
CA HIS A 305 -14.51 11.64 -22.09
C HIS A 305 -15.92 11.45 -22.69
N PRO A 306 -16.80 12.49 -22.82
CA PRO A 306 -18.13 12.26 -23.35
C PRO A 306 -18.15 11.67 -24.76
N VAL A 307 -17.10 11.93 -25.56
CA VAL A 307 -16.91 11.38 -26.91
C VAL A 307 -16.13 10.07 -26.87
N TRP A 308 -15.03 10.03 -26.11
CA TRP A 308 -14.12 8.88 -26.13
C TRP A 308 -14.69 7.62 -25.47
N LYS A 309 -15.64 7.75 -24.54
CA LYS A 309 -16.30 6.60 -23.91
C LYS A 309 -17.00 5.68 -24.91
N ASP A 310 -17.44 6.22 -26.04
CA ASP A 310 -18.16 5.48 -27.06
C ASP A 310 -17.28 4.48 -27.81
N ASP A 311 -15.96 4.59 -27.71
CA ASP A 311 -14.99 3.64 -28.25
C ASP A 311 -14.84 2.37 -27.41
N TYR A 312 -15.48 2.31 -26.22
CA TYR A 312 -15.29 1.24 -25.25
C TYR A 312 -16.57 0.48 -24.92
N ILE A 313 -16.40 -0.77 -24.53
CA ILE A 313 -17.45 -1.63 -23.98
C ILE A 313 -17.09 -1.92 -22.52
N TYR A 314 -18.07 -1.75 -21.63
CA TYR A 314 -17.93 -2.08 -20.21
C TYR A 314 -18.42 -3.49 -19.90
N ASP A 315 -17.63 -4.23 -19.16
CA ASP A 315 -18.00 -5.52 -18.60
C ASP A 315 -18.15 -5.40 -17.07
N LYS A 316 -19.40 -5.50 -16.60
CA LYS A 316 -19.72 -5.36 -15.19
C LYS A 316 -19.23 -6.53 -14.30
N HIS A 317 -18.95 -7.70 -14.89
CA HIS A 317 -18.47 -8.87 -14.15
C HIS A 317 -16.97 -8.79 -13.86
N THR A 318 -16.19 -8.24 -14.81
CA THR A 318 -14.75 -8.00 -14.62
C THR A 318 -14.44 -6.59 -14.14
N ASN A 319 -15.43 -5.69 -14.20
CA ASN A 319 -15.30 -4.26 -13.93
C ASN A 319 -14.27 -3.57 -14.85
N GLU A 320 -14.20 -4.01 -16.10
CA GLU A 320 -13.22 -3.55 -17.08
C GLU A 320 -13.88 -2.87 -18.29
N PHE A 321 -13.14 -1.95 -18.88
CA PHE A 321 -13.45 -1.35 -20.16
C PHE A 321 -12.52 -1.89 -21.23
N ARG A 322 -13.09 -2.33 -22.37
CA ARG A 322 -12.33 -2.86 -23.50
C ARG A 322 -12.62 -2.01 -24.72
N HIS A 323 -11.56 -1.61 -25.45
CA HIS A 323 -11.72 -0.88 -26.69
C HIS A 323 -12.40 -1.77 -27.74
N LYS A 324 -13.37 -1.23 -28.48
CA LYS A 324 -14.18 -1.97 -29.47
C LYS A 324 -13.36 -2.62 -30.59
N LEU A 325 -12.24 -2.00 -30.97
CA LEU A 325 -11.32 -2.54 -31.98
C LEU A 325 -10.41 -3.65 -31.45
N GLY A 326 -10.52 -4.01 -30.17
CA GLY A 326 -9.66 -5.00 -29.52
C GLY A 326 -8.22 -4.48 -29.26
N THR A 327 -7.40 -5.31 -28.63
CA THR A 327 -5.96 -5.04 -28.47
C THR A 327 -5.19 -5.88 -29.49
N THR A 328 -4.45 -5.22 -30.38
CA THR A 328 -3.61 -5.87 -31.42
C THR A 328 -2.36 -6.55 -30.84
N HIS A 329 -2.24 -6.65 -29.51
CA HIS A 329 -0.99 -7.08 -28.86
C HIS A 329 -0.85 -8.60 -28.62
N ASN A 330 -1.93 -9.37 -28.63
CA ASN A 330 -1.86 -10.81 -28.30
C ASN A 330 -0.92 -11.59 -29.26
N GLY A 331 -1.00 -11.35 -30.56
CA GLY A 331 -0.11 -12.00 -31.51
C GLY A 331 1.39 -11.60 -31.41
N ARG A 332 1.66 -10.42 -30.86
CA ARG A 332 3.02 -9.93 -30.64
C ARG A 332 3.64 -10.55 -29.38
N ILE A 333 2.84 -10.75 -28.32
CA ILE A 333 3.28 -11.42 -27.09
C ILE A 333 3.59 -12.88 -27.37
N ASP A 334 2.76 -13.59 -28.12
CA ASP A 334 2.98 -14.98 -28.51
C ASP A 334 4.29 -15.17 -29.28
N SER A 335 4.74 -14.16 -30.03
CA SER A 335 6.01 -14.21 -30.75
C SER A 335 7.25 -14.15 -29.82
N TRP A 336 7.13 -13.56 -28.61
CA TRP A 336 8.24 -13.47 -27.66
C TRP A 336 8.61 -14.82 -27.03
N PHE A 337 7.67 -15.77 -27.02
CA PHE A 337 7.87 -17.10 -26.42
C PHE A 337 8.12 -18.19 -27.48
N LYS A 338 8.24 -17.83 -28.75
CA LYS A 338 8.67 -18.78 -29.79
C LYS A 338 10.17 -18.95 -29.70
N LEU A 339 10.61 -20.16 -29.29
CA LEU A 339 11.99 -20.57 -29.41
C LEU A 339 12.29 -20.73 -30.91
N THR A 340 13.26 -20.00 -31.42
CA THR A 340 13.78 -20.12 -32.80
C THR A 340 14.72 -21.27 -32.89
#